data_2d44128747f7154c4331b35e7e08c7cc
#
_entry.id   2d44128747f7154c4331b35e7e08c7cc
#
_cell.length_a   1.000
_cell.length_b   1.000
_cell.length_c   1.000
_cell.angle_alpha   90.00
_cell.angle_beta   90.00
_cell.angle_gamma   90.00
#
_symmetry.space_group_name_H-M   'P 1'
#
loop_
_entity.id
_entity.type
_entity.pdbx_description
1 polymer ?
#
loop_
_entity_poly.entity_id
_entity_poly.type
_entity_poly.pdbx_seq_one_letter_code
_entity_poly.pdbx_strand_id
1 'polypeptide(L)'
;STLMRSSAASDVYKRQCDALSSYGDREKKLEILKDPHCGAFAVIRLCSYFAAYLALCACVDFTPRVGLCWTLALVLERALSGLAVASFPMAKNTGLAHTFATAADQTTVRRVLMVLAALLSAALLALGGWGLVLAALLVFARYHVVSDKQFGGITGDLAGWFLQKAELWMLAALCACQWGGLL
;
A
#
# COMPACT_ATOMS: atom_id res chain seq x y z
N SER A 1 25.51 15.55 -8.07
CA SER A 1 24.41 16.29 -7.47
C SER A 1 23.45 15.26 -6.85
N THR A 2 23.51 15.16 -5.55
CA THR A 2 22.63 14.32 -4.74
C THR A 2 21.28 15.00 -4.68
N LEU A 3 20.41 14.69 -5.61
CA LEU A 3 18.99 15.03 -5.53
C LEU A 3 18.40 14.37 -4.29
N MET A 4 17.87 15.18 -3.40
CA MET A 4 17.25 14.74 -2.16
C MET A 4 16.09 13.77 -2.44
N ARG A 5 16.25 12.54 -2.02
CA ARG A 5 15.25 11.46 -2.19
C ARG A 5 14.19 11.43 -1.09
N SER A 6 14.05 12.51 -0.32
CA SER A 6 13.14 12.55 0.84
C SER A 6 11.67 12.76 0.50
N SER A 7 11.33 13.10 -0.74
CA SER A 7 9.94 13.24 -1.20
C SER A 7 9.39 11.98 -1.87
N ALA A 8 10.12 10.88 -1.83
CA ALA A 8 9.87 9.71 -2.66
C ALA A 8 8.45 9.14 -2.54
N ALA A 9 7.90 9.04 -1.35
CA ALA A 9 6.57 8.41 -1.16
C ALA A 9 5.43 9.25 -1.77
N SER A 10 5.42 10.56 -1.55
CA SER A 10 4.38 11.44 -2.10
C SER A 10 4.51 11.60 -3.61
N ASP A 11 5.74 11.66 -4.15
CA ASP A 11 5.98 11.75 -5.58
C ASP A 11 5.61 10.45 -6.30
N VAL A 12 5.86 9.31 -5.68
CA VAL A 12 5.43 7.99 -6.13
C VAL A 12 3.89 7.95 -6.22
N TYR A 13 3.20 8.37 -5.17
CA TYR A 13 1.73 8.40 -5.15
C TYR A 13 1.14 9.33 -6.22
N LYS A 14 1.72 10.50 -6.42
CA LYS A 14 1.29 11.46 -7.46
C LYS A 14 1.36 10.84 -8.85
N ARG A 15 2.52 10.28 -9.23
CA ARG A 15 2.73 9.64 -10.54
C ARG A 15 1.78 8.47 -10.78
N GLN A 16 1.52 7.68 -9.74
CA GLN A 16 0.53 6.60 -9.82
C GLN A 16 -0.88 7.13 -10.05
N CYS A 17 -1.26 8.21 -9.37
CA CYS A 17 -2.57 8.81 -9.54
C CYS A 17 -2.77 9.35 -10.96
N ASP A 18 -1.76 9.97 -11.56
CA ASP A 18 -1.82 10.46 -12.95
C ASP A 18 -1.87 9.28 -13.94
N ALA A 19 -1.03 8.27 -13.78
CA ALA A 19 -1.02 7.08 -14.63
C ALA A 19 -2.37 6.32 -14.58
N LEU A 20 -2.95 6.17 -13.39
CA LEU A 20 -4.25 5.52 -13.19
C LEU A 20 -5.42 6.35 -13.71
N SER A 21 -5.27 7.68 -13.79
CA SER A 21 -6.29 8.59 -14.34
C SER A 21 -6.18 8.76 -15.85
N SER A 22 -5.09 8.33 -16.45
CA SER A 22 -4.90 8.35 -17.89
C SER A 22 -5.73 7.26 -18.57
N TYR A 23 -6.44 7.61 -19.63
CA TYR A 23 -7.13 6.66 -20.52
C TYR A 23 -6.19 6.01 -21.55
N GLY A 24 -4.88 6.24 -21.44
CA GLY A 24 -3.87 5.65 -22.32
C GLY A 24 -3.70 4.14 -22.11
N ASP A 25 -3.11 3.50 -23.10
CA ASP A 25 -2.68 2.11 -23.05
C ASP A 25 -1.56 1.89 -22.00
N ARG A 26 -1.14 0.66 -21.85
CA ARG A 26 -0.16 0.24 -20.85
C ARG A 26 1.20 0.95 -21.03
N GLU A 27 1.65 1.12 -22.26
CA GLU A 27 2.94 1.76 -22.55
C GLU A 27 2.94 3.22 -22.14
N LYS A 28 1.86 3.94 -22.46
CA LYS A 28 1.67 5.34 -22.07
C LYS A 28 1.59 5.52 -20.56
N LYS A 29 0.94 4.60 -19.85
CA LYS A 29 0.92 4.62 -18.36
C LYS A 29 2.30 4.41 -17.75
N LEU A 30 3.10 3.53 -18.32
CA LEU A 30 4.49 3.31 -17.90
C LEU A 30 5.40 4.50 -18.24
N GLU A 31 5.08 5.26 -19.28
CA GLU A 31 5.77 6.50 -19.62
C GLU A 31 5.44 7.62 -18.63
N ILE A 32 4.17 7.81 -18.28
CA ILE A 32 3.73 8.78 -17.26
C ILE A 32 4.43 8.53 -15.92
N LEU A 33 4.66 7.27 -15.54
CA LEU A 33 5.41 6.95 -14.33
C LEU A 33 6.88 7.41 -14.34
N LYS A 34 7.45 7.72 -15.51
CA LYS A 34 8.81 8.24 -15.65
C LYS A 34 8.86 9.75 -15.66
N ASP A 35 7.73 10.43 -15.90
CA ASP A 35 7.66 11.87 -15.96
C ASP A 35 7.84 12.48 -14.56
N PRO A 36 8.81 13.38 -14.37
CA PRO A 36 8.99 14.09 -13.11
C PRO A 36 7.90 15.13 -12.83
N HIS A 37 7.13 15.52 -13.85
CA HIS A 37 6.07 16.51 -13.70
C HIS A 37 4.82 15.89 -13.08
N CYS A 38 4.11 16.70 -12.31
CA CYS A 38 2.92 16.28 -11.56
C CYS A 38 1.68 16.91 -12.20
N GLY A 39 0.73 16.08 -12.62
CA GLY A 39 -0.54 16.53 -13.16
C GLY A 39 -1.51 17.04 -12.08
N ALA A 40 -2.52 17.79 -12.48
CA ALA A 40 -3.53 18.34 -11.58
C ALA A 40 -4.30 17.25 -10.81
N PHE A 41 -4.60 16.13 -11.46
CA PHE A 41 -5.28 14.99 -10.81
C PHE A 41 -4.46 14.37 -9.68
N ALA A 42 -3.13 14.32 -9.81
CA ALA A 42 -2.25 13.85 -8.78
C ALA A 42 -2.31 14.74 -7.53
N VAL A 43 -2.29 16.06 -7.72
CA VAL A 43 -2.37 17.03 -6.62
C VAL A 43 -3.71 16.93 -5.90
N ILE A 44 -4.82 16.91 -6.66
CA ILE A 44 -6.17 16.77 -6.10
C ILE A 44 -6.28 15.51 -5.25
N ARG A 45 -5.81 14.36 -5.77
CA ARG A 45 -5.86 13.09 -5.03
C ARG A 45 -4.96 13.08 -3.80
N LEU A 46 -3.78 13.72 -3.88
CA LEU A 46 -2.89 13.84 -2.74
C LEU A 46 -3.51 14.70 -1.62
N CYS A 47 -4.06 15.86 -1.97
CA CYS A 47 -4.75 16.72 -1.01
C CYS A 47 -5.97 16.01 -0.40
N SER A 48 -6.77 15.32 -1.21
CA SER A 48 -7.91 14.53 -0.73
C SER A 48 -7.47 13.39 0.20
N TYR A 49 -6.35 12.73 -0.10
CA TYR A 49 -5.77 11.70 0.76
C TYR A 49 -5.40 12.27 2.13
N PHE A 50 -4.66 13.37 2.17
CA PHE A 50 -4.26 13.98 3.45
C PHE A 50 -5.44 14.51 4.24
N ALA A 51 -6.42 15.15 3.57
CA ALA A 51 -7.64 15.62 4.22
C ALA A 51 -8.42 14.46 4.85
N ALA A 52 -8.62 13.37 4.11
CA ALA A 52 -9.29 12.18 4.61
C ALA A 52 -8.51 11.51 5.76
N TYR A 53 -7.18 11.41 5.62
CA TYR A 53 -6.33 10.80 6.64
C TYR A 53 -6.38 11.60 7.96
N LEU A 54 -6.26 12.93 7.88
CA LEU A 54 -6.36 13.82 9.06
C LEU A 54 -7.74 13.76 9.70
N ALA A 55 -8.82 13.75 8.89
CA ALA A 55 -10.18 13.64 9.40
C ALA A 55 -10.38 12.29 10.15
N LEU A 56 -9.90 11.18 9.60
CA LEU A 56 -9.96 9.87 10.24
C LEU A 56 -9.12 9.83 11.52
N CYS A 57 -7.92 10.39 11.53
CA CYS A 57 -7.11 10.49 12.73
C CYS A 57 -7.81 11.27 13.84
N ALA A 58 -8.55 12.33 13.50
CA ALA A 58 -9.33 13.10 14.45
C ALA A 58 -10.54 12.35 15.02
N CYS A 59 -11.01 11.27 14.33
CA CYS A 59 -12.13 10.45 14.75
C CYS A 59 -11.72 9.24 15.62
N VAL A 60 -10.41 8.94 15.70
CA VAL A 60 -9.92 7.78 16.45
C VAL A 60 -9.66 8.15 17.90
N ASP A 61 -10.26 7.45 18.83
CA ASP A 61 -9.92 7.48 20.26
C ASP A 61 -8.73 6.53 20.51
N PHE A 62 -7.55 7.10 20.71
CA PHE A 62 -6.32 6.31 20.89
C PHE A 62 -6.23 5.74 22.30
N THR A 63 -6.72 4.52 22.47
CA THR A 63 -6.46 3.68 23.64
C THR A 63 -5.22 2.82 23.42
N PRO A 64 -4.59 2.24 24.44
CA PRO A 64 -3.47 1.32 24.28
C PRO A 64 -3.79 0.12 23.36
N ARG A 65 -5.03 -0.42 23.43
CA ARG A 65 -5.50 -1.50 22.59
C ARG A 65 -5.58 -1.08 21.12
N VAL A 66 -6.14 0.09 20.85
CA VAL A 66 -6.25 0.68 19.51
C VAL A 66 -4.88 0.97 18.93
N GLY A 67 -3.97 1.55 19.73
CA GLY A 67 -2.59 1.77 19.33
C GLY A 67 -1.85 0.49 18.97
N LEU A 68 -2.06 -0.60 19.74
CA LEU A 68 -1.51 -1.92 19.42
C LEU A 68 -2.09 -2.46 18.10
N CYS A 69 -3.42 -2.41 17.92
CA CYS A 69 -4.06 -2.84 16.66
C CYS A 69 -3.54 -2.05 15.47
N TRP A 70 -3.38 -0.74 15.61
CA TRP A 70 -2.84 0.10 14.55
C TRP A 70 -1.39 -0.26 14.19
N THR A 71 -0.54 -0.46 15.20
CA THR A 71 0.85 -0.87 14.99
C THR A 71 0.94 -2.22 14.27
N LEU A 72 0.16 -3.22 14.71
CA LEU A 72 0.11 -4.53 14.05
C LEU A 72 -0.40 -4.43 12.60
N ALA A 73 -1.38 -3.56 12.33
CA ALA A 73 -1.89 -3.32 10.99
C ALA A 73 -0.83 -2.71 10.07
N LEU A 74 -0.04 -1.74 10.56
CA LEU A 74 1.07 -1.17 9.79
C LEU A 74 2.16 -2.19 9.46
N VAL A 75 2.46 -3.12 10.39
CA VAL A 75 3.40 -4.22 10.11
C VAL A 75 2.81 -5.21 9.12
N LEU A 76 1.50 -5.49 9.22
CA LEU A 76 0.79 -6.38 8.29
C LEU A 76 0.84 -5.86 6.85
N GLU A 77 0.59 -4.56 6.63
CA GLU A 77 0.66 -4.00 5.27
C GLU A 77 2.07 -4.08 4.68
N ARG A 78 3.12 -3.88 5.50
CA ARG A 78 4.51 -4.03 5.06
C ARG A 78 4.83 -5.48 4.69
N ALA A 79 4.35 -6.44 5.48
CA ALA A 79 4.48 -7.86 5.18
C ALA A 79 3.76 -8.23 3.86
N LEU A 80 2.55 -7.71 3.64
CA LEU A 80 1.80 -7.91 2.39
C LEU A 80 2.50 -7.25 1.19
N SER A 81 3.07 -6.04 1.36
CA SER A 81 3.86 -5.38 0.32
C SER A 81 5.09 -6.19 -0.08
N GLY A 82 5.83 -6.70 0.91
CA GLY A 82 6.97 -7.60 0.67
C GLY A 82 6.54 -8.92 0.01
N LEU A 83 5.40 -9.47 0.43
CA LEU A 83 4.83 -10.68 -0.17
C LEU A 83 4.47 -10.47 -1.65
N ALA A 84 3.95 -9.29 -2.02
CA ALA A 84 3.70 -8.95 -3.41
C ALA A 84 5.00 -8.94 -4.22
N VAL A 85 6.07 -8.31 -3.70
CA VAL A 85 7.38 -8.27 -4.37
C VAL A 85 7.97 -9.67 -4.56
N ALA A 86 7.74 -10.59 -3.60
CA ALA A 86 8.23 -11.97 -3.69
C ALA A 86 7.33 -12.91 -4.50
N SER A 87 6.11 -12.47 -4.89
CA SER A 87 5.11 -13.39 -5.48
C SER A 87 4.57 -12.95 -6.83
N PHE A 88 4.48 -11.66 -7.10
CA PHE A 88 3.86 -11.13 -8.33
C PHE A 88 4.90 -10.94 -9.43
N PRO A 89 4.50 -11.06 -10.71
CA PRO A 89 5.40 -10.77 -11.82
C PRO A 89 5.82 -9.30 -11.79
N MET A 90 7.08 -9.03 -12.16
CA MET A 90 7.61 -7.67 -12.26
C MET A 90 7.22 -7.04 -13.59
N ALA A 91 6.73 -5.79 -13.58
CA ALA A 91 6.44 -5.03 -14.79
C ALA A 91 7.70 -4.53 -15.51
N LYS A 92 8.83 -4.45 -14.82
CA LYS A 92 10.13 -3.99 -15.33
C LYS A 92 11.25 -4.86 -14.77
N ASN A 93 12.24 -5.17 -15.61
CA ASN A 93 13.45 -5.91 -15.22
C ASN A 93 14.55 -4.98 -14.65
N THR A 94 14.18 -3.81 -14.13
CA THR A 94 15.11 -2.81 -13.60
C THR A 94 14.51 -2.12 -12.38
N GLY A 95 15.36 -1.62 -11.49
CA GLY A 95 14.95 -0.87 -10.31
C GLY A 95 15.06 -1.65 -9.01
N LEU A 96 14.89 -0.94 -7.88
CA LEU A 96 15.09 -1.49 -6.54
C LEU A 96 14.23 -2.74 -6.26
N ALA A 97 12.96 -2.74 -6.67
CA ALA A 97 12.08 -3.89 -6.48
C ALA A 97 12.61 -5.15 -7.20
N HIS A 98 13.12 -5.00 -8.42
CA HIS A 98 13.74 -6.10 -9.17
C HIS A 98 15.02 -6.58 -8.49
N THR A 99 15.86 -5.67 -8.00
CA THR A 99 17.11 -6.04 -7.29
C THR A 99 16.80 -6.86 -6.03
N PHE A 100 15.79 -6.46 -5.26
CA PHE A 100 15.35 -7.24 -4.09
C PHE A 100 14.75 -8.59 -4.48
N ALA A 101 13.94 -8.64 -5.53
CA ALA A 101 13.35 -9.88 -6.00
C ALA A 101 14.39 -10.89 -6.52
N THR A 102 15.51 -10.43 -7.08
CA THR A 102 16.56 -11.30 -7.62
C THR A 102 17.63 -11.68 -6.61
N ALA A 103 17.84 -10.88 -5.57
CA ALA A 103 18.91 -11.08 -4.57
C ALA A 103 18.56 -12.08 -3.46
N ALA A 104 17.28 -12.41 -3.25
CA ALA A 104 16.82 -13.27 -2.17
C ALA A 104 16.28 -14.62 -2.70
N ASP A 105 16.35 -15.67 -1.86
CA ASP A 105 15.59 -16.88 -2.10
C ASP A 105 14.09 -16.58 -1.94
N GLN A 106 13.45 -16.31 -3.06
CA GLN A 106 12.04 -15.92 -3.12
C GLN A 106 11.12 -16.91 -2.43
N THR A 107 11.46 -18.20 -2.47
CA THR A 107 10.63 -19.25 -1.85
C THR A 107 10.63 -19.13 -0.34
N THR A 108 11.80 -18.94 0.26
CA THR A 108 11.93 -18.76 1.70
C THR A 108 11.34 -17.44 2.16
N VAL A 109 11.63 -16.34 1.46
CA VAL A 109 11.06 -15.01 1.77
C VAL A 109 9.53 -15.04 1.70
N ARG A 110 8.95 -15.62 0.65
CA ARG A 110 7.50 -15.76 0.52
C ARG A 110 6.88 -16.55 1.65
N ARG A 111 7.48 -17.68 2.05
CA ARG A 111 6.98 -18.48 3.18
C ARG A 111 7.03 -17.71 4.49
N VAL A 112 8.14 -17.06 4.79
CA VAL A 112 8.30 -16.25 6.01
C VAL A 112 7.28 -15.12 6.06
N LEU A 113 7.10 -14.39 4.96
CA LEU A 113 6.14 -13.28 4.90
C LEU A 113 4.68 -13.76 4.97
N MET A 114 4.35 -14.92 4.39
CA MET A 114 3.02 -15.51 4.55
C MET A 114 2.74 -15.91 6.00
N VAL A 115 3.69 -16.56 6.67
CA VAL A 115 3.55 -16.93 8.09
C VAL A 115 3.42 -15.67 8.95
N LEU A 116 4.26 -14.67 8.72
CA LEU A 116 4.18 -13.39 9.44
C LEU A 116 2.82 -12.71 9.24
N ALA A 117 2.34 -12.61 8.00
CA ALA A 117 1.04 -12.02 7.70
C ALA A 117 -0.11 -12.79 8.36
N ALA A 118 -0.04 -14.13 8.39
CA ALA A 118 -1.03 -14.98 9.06
C ALA A 118 -1.03 -14.75 10.58
N LEU A 119 0.15 -14.70 11.22
CA LEU A 119 0.28 -14.44 12.66
C LEU A 119 -0.23 -13.04 13.04
N LEU A 120 0.13 -12.01 12.25
CA LEU A 120 -0.34 -10.64 12.47
C LEU A 120 -1.86 -10.54 12.30
N SER A 121 -2.41 -11.20 11.28
CA SER A 121 -3.87 -11.26 11.07
C SER A 121 -4.57 -11.96 12.23
N ALA A 122 -4.04 -13.10 12.71
CA ALA A 122 -4.58 -13.80 13.86
C ALA A 122 -4.54 -12.95 15.14
N ALA A 123 -3.43 -12.24 15.39
CA ALA A 123 -3.31 -11.32 16.52
C ALA A 123 -4.32 -10.17 16.44
N LEU A 124 -4.50 -9.57 15.26
CA LEU A 124 -5.50 -8.53 15.04
C LEU A 124 -6.92 -9.04 15.27
N LEU A 125 -7.25 -10.24 14.77
CA LEU A 125 -8.56 -10.88 14.99
C LEU A 125 -8.81 -11.12 16.49
N ALA A 126 -7.81 -11.61 17.23
CA ALA A 126 -7.89 -11.83 18.68
C ALA A 126 -8.12 -10.53 19.47
N LEU A 127 -7.62 -9.40 18.96
CA LEU A 127 -7.82 -8.07 19.55
C LEU A 127 -9.12 -7.39 19.11
N GLY A 128 -9.95 -8.02 18.25
CA GLY A 128 -11.18 -7.42 17.73
C GLY A 128 -10.97 -6.56 16.47
N GLY A 129 -9.75 -6.50 15.93
CA GLY A 129 -9.38 -5.70 14.75
C GLY A 129 -9.70 -6.38 13.41
N TRP A 130 -10.79 -7.14 13.31
CA TRP A 130 -11.17 -7.87 12.09
C TRP A 130 -11.37 -6.96 10.88
N GLY A 131 -11.89 -5.74 11.10
CA GLY A 131 -12.07 -4.75 10.03
C GLY A 131 -10.75 -4.31 9.39
N LEU A 132 -9.67 -4.22 10.18
CA LEU A 132 -8.33 -3.88 9.67
C LEU A 132 -7.79 -4.99 8.77
N VAL A 133 -7.95 -6.25 9.18
CA VAL A 133 -7.54 -7.41 8.37
C VAL A 133 -8.33 -7.45 7.06
N LEU A 134 -9.65 -7.27 7.13
CA LEU A 134 -10.51 -7.26 5.94
C LEU A 134 -10.09 -6.12 4.98
N ALA A 135 -9.89 -4.91 5.49
CA ALA A 135 -9.45 -3.76 4.69
C ALA A 135 -8.09 -4.03 4.02
N ALA A 136 -7.11 -4.54 4.77
CA ALA A 136 -5.79 -4.87 4.24
C ALA A 136 -5.87 -5.89 3.10
N LEU A 137 -6.64 -6.96 3.28
CA LEU A 137 -6.80 -8.02 2.27
C LEU A 137 -7.56 -7.54 1.03
N LEU A 138 -8.60 -6.71 1.19
CA LEU A 138 -9.34 -6.13 0.05
C LEU A 138 -8.44 -5.19 -0.77
N VAL A 139 -7.68 -4.33 -0.09
CA VAL A 139 -6.73 -3.45 -0.78
C VAL A 139 -5.61 -4.24 -1.45
N PHE A 140 -5.13 -5.31 -0.82
CA PHE A 140 -4.13 -6.22 -1.41
C PHE A 140 -4.65 -6.94 -2.65
N ALA A 141 -5.87 -7.46 -2.61
CA ALA A 141 -6.52 -8.07 -3.77
C ALA A 141 -6.69 -7.06 -4.92
N ARG A 142 -7.13 -5.83 -4.60
CA ARG A 142 -7.22 -4.74 -5.58
C ARG A 142 -5.84 -4.39 -6.16
N TYR A 143 -4.81 -4.36 -5.33
CA TYR A 143 -3.43 -4.11 -5.78
C TYR A 143 -2.98 -5.14 -6.81
N HIS A 144 -3.24 -6.43 -6.58
CA HIS A 144 -2.94 -7.50 -7.53
C HIS A 144 -3.64 -7.26 -8.87
N VAL A 145 -4.96 -7.01 -8.84
CA VAL A 145 -5.76 -6.78 -10.06
C VAL A 145 -5.28 -5.57 -10.85
N VAL A 146 -4.97 -4.46 -10.16
CA VAL A 146 -4.48 -3.22 -10.80
C VAL A 146 -3.08 -3.44 -11.39
N SER A 147 -2.19 -4.12 -10.67
CA SER A 147 -0.83 -4.42 -11.13
C SER A 147 -0.85 -5.25 -12.41
N ASP A 148 -1.64 -6.31 -12.43
CA ASP A 148 -1.72 -7.21 -13.58
C ASP A 148 -2.39 -6.55 -14.80
N LYS A 149 -3.61 -6.02 -14.62
CA LYS A 149 -4.41 -5.50 -15.73
C LYS A 149 -3.85 -4.20 -16.33
N GLN A 150 -3.32 -3.29 -15.52
CA GLN A 150 -2.94 -1.97 -16.00
C GLN A 150 -1.46 -1.81 -16.31
N PHE A 151 -0.60 -2.57 -15.63
CA PHE A 151 0.85 -2.44 -15.76
C PHE A 151 1.55 -3.76 -16.15
N GLY A 152 0.83 -4.89 -16.07
CA GLY A 152 1.30 -6.24 -16.35
C GLY A 152 2.36 -6.75 -15.38
N GLY A 153 2.30 -6.28 -14.17
CA GLY A 153 3.17 -6.65 -13.08
C GLY A 153 3.36 -5.52 -12.09
N ILE A 154 4.12 -5.79 -11.05
CA ILE A 154 4.39 -4.78 -10.01
C ILE A 154 5.58 -3.88 -10.37
N THR A 155 5.54 -2.67 -9.83
CA THR A 155 6.65 -1.73 -9.79
C THR A 155 6.84 -1.24 -8.36
N GLY A 156 8.01 -0.68 -8.02
CA GLY A 156 8.23 -0.04 -6.73
C GLY A 156 7.21 1.08 -6.42
N ASP A 157 6.80 1.80 -7.47
CA ASP A 157 5.82 2.87 -7.37
C ASP A 157 4.43 2.32 -7.00
N LEU A 158 4.01 1.19 -7.59
CA LEU A 158 2.75 0.51 -7.25
C LEU A 158 2.76 -0.04 -5.82
N ALA A 159 3.90 -0.49 -5.33
CA ALA A 159 4.05 -0.90 -3.93
C ALA A 159 3.80 0.28 -2.97
N GLY A 160 4.35 1.47 -3.28
CA GLY A 160 4.09 2.69 -2.52
C GLY A 160 2.61 3.12 -2.54
N TRP A 161 1.96 3.03 -3.71
CA TRP A 161 0.53 3.29 -3.83
C TRP A 161 -0.31 2.31 -3.01
N PHE A 162 0.05 1.03 -2.99
CA PHE A 162 -0.61 0.03 -2.15
C PHE A 162 -0.55 0.41 -0.68
N LEU A 163 0.63 0.75 -0.16
CA LEU A 163 0.82 1.11 1.25
C LEU A 163 -0.07 2.29 1.65
N GLN A 164 -0.08 3.37 0.89
CA GLN A 164 -0.92 4.53 1.20
C GLN A 164 -2.42 4.22 1.14
N LYS A 165 -2.85 3.36 0.21
CA LYS A 165 -4.24 2.90 0.15
C LYS A 165 -4.59 1.99 1.31
N ALA A 166 -3.70 1.08 1.68
CA ALA A 166 -3.89 0.18 2.82
C ALA A 166 -4.00 0.97 4.12
N GLU A 167 -3.06 1.90 4.38
CA GLU A 167 -3.11 2.78 5.55
C GLU A 167 -4.44 3.52 5.67
N LEU A 168 -4.90 4.17 4.59
CA LEU A 168 -6.14 4.94 4.62
C LEU A 168 -7.37 4.06 4.91
N TRP A 169 -7.49 2.92 4.23
CA TRP A 169 -8.63 2.03 4.40
C TRP A 169 -8.61 1.28 5.73
N MET A 170 -7.43 0.92 6.24
CA MET A 170 -7.30 0.34 7.57
C MET A 170 -7.65 1.36 8.66
N LEU A 171 -7.25 2.63 8.50
CA LEU A 171 -7.63 3.69 9.43
C LEU A 171 -9.15 3.92 9.43
N ALA A 172 -9.78 3.93 8.26
CA ALA A 172 -11.24 4.01 8.16
C ALA A 172 -11.94 2.79 8.81
N ALA A 173 -11.40 1.60 8.61
CA ALA A 173 -11.90 0.39 9.25
C ALA A 173 -11.72 0.43 10.78
N LEU A 174 -10.61 1.01 11.27
CA LEU A 174 -10.37 1.20 12.69
C LEU A 174 -11.44 2.10 13.32
N CYS A 175 -11.74 3.25 12.70
CA CYS A 175 -12.83 4.13 13.13
C CYS A 175 -14.16 3.39 13.13
N ALA A 176 -14.47 2.64 12.08
CA ALA A 176 -15.72 1.87 12.00
C ALA A 176 -15.82 0.80 13.10
N CYS A 177 -14.71 0.10 13.42
CA CYS A 177 -14.66 -0.87 14.50
C CYS A 177 -14.92 -0.22 15.87
N GLN A 178 -14.36 0.97 16.11
CA GLN A 178 -14.60 1.71 17.35
C GLN A 178 -16.05 2.17 17.47
N TRP A 179 -16.63 2.73 16.41
CA TRP A 179 -18.04 3.14 16.41
C TRP A 179 -19.00 1.96 16.56
N GLY A 180 -18.60 0.78 16.09
CA GLY A 180 -19.34 -0.47 16.29
C GLY A 180 -19.14 -1.10 17.67
N GLY A 181 -18.34 -0.53 18.55
CA GLY A 181 -18.07 -1.06 19.90
C GLY A 181 -17.22 -2.34 19.91
N LEU A 182 -16.42 -2.57 18.87
CA LEU A 182 -15.59 -3.77 18.70
C LEU A 182 -14.15 -3.55 19.22
N LEU A 183 -13.71 -2.30 19.29
CA LEU A 183 -12.39 -1.86 19.73
C LEU A 183 -12.48 -0.76 20.77
#